data_3a10d01cf0c17886a937a52646bbf911
#
_entry.id   3a10d01cf0c17886a937a52646bbf911
#
_cell.length_a   1.000
_cell.length_b   1.000
_cell.length_c   1.000
_cell.angle_alpha   90.00
_cell.angle_beta   90.00
_cell.angle_gamma   90.00
#
_symmetry.space_group_name_H-M   'P 1'
#
loop_
_entity.id
_entity.type
_entity.pdbx_description
1 polymer ?
#
loop_
_entity_poly.entity_id
_entity_poly.type
_entity_poly.pdbx_seq_one_letter_code
_entity_poly.pdbx_strand_id
1 'polypeptide(L)'
;MECPICGSDNVEILNAKQKSSKTKIMEEYLLRCGDCNHVFRDVFSAKKPKPYRLIISEHDKSHNTTIDLSPSDELKSGDVLLSDLGQVEVTSIEVGDKRVNKSKIENINTIWATSTEIPARIGFSVDLHGEVDSYKLDLDRDFEIAPGDVVKIDKHIVKVHVIKTRDRKLTSGFAKAHVIKRVYSKPVRFNNFDYDLTKNIFKKTKKPSRVE
;
A
#
# COMPACT_ATOMS: atom_id res chain seq x y z
N MET A 1 22.68 -19.67 3.48
CA MET A 1 23.40 -20.77 4.17
C MET A 1 24.83 -20.76 3.64
N GLU A 2 25.84 -20.64 4.50
CA GLU A 2 27.23 -20.55 4.09
C GLU A 2 28.04 -21.66 4.80
N CYS A 3 29.01 -22.22 4.13
CA CYS A 3 29.89 -23.22 4.72
C CYS A 3 30.76 -22.60 5.83
N PRO A 4 30.75 -23.15 7.07
CA PRO A 4 31.50 -22.58 8.19
C PRO A 4 33.05 -22.70 8.03
N ILE A 5 33.51 -23.49 7.06
CA ILE A 5 34.96 -23.70 6.82
C ILE A 5 35.50 -22.78 5.71
N CYS A 6 34.83 -22.70 4.56
CA CYS A 6 35.34 -21.96 3.40
C CYS A 6 34.47 -20.74 3.01
N GLY A 7 33.34 -20.50 3.71
CA GLY A 7 32.47 -19.35 3.42
C GLY A 7 31.65 -19.49 2.13
N SER A 8 31.73 -20.62 1.41
CA SER A 8 31.01 -20.82 0.16
C SER A 8 29.51 -20.99 0.41
N ASP A 9 28.69 -20.44 -0.46
CA ASP A 9 27.24 -20.59 -0.51
C ASP A 9 26.78 -21.79 -1.36
N ASN A 10 27.73 -22.49 -2.01
CA ASN A 10 27.49 -23.70 -2.78
C ASN A 10 27.30 -24.89 -1.82
N VAL A 11 26.06 -25.05 -1.29
CA VAL A 11 25.73 -26.09 -0.31
C VAL A 11 24.60 -26.98 -0.82
N GLU A 12 24.79 -28.29 -0.65
CA GLU A 12 23.81 -29.34 -0.96
C GLU A 12 23.10 -29.79 0.32
N ILE A 13 21.76 -29.92 0.26
CA ILE A 13 20.95 -30.44 1.36
C ILE A 13 20.96 -31.97 1.29
N LEU A 14 21.63 -32.62 2.24
CA LEU A 14 21.65 -34.08 2.37
C LEU A 14 20.41 -34.61 3.11
N ASN A 15 19.93 -33.86 4.09
CA ASN A 15 18.76 -34.21 4.88
C ASN A 15 18.11 -32.97 5.48
N ALA A 16 16.78 -33.00 5.62
CA ALA A 16 16.01 -31.93 6.26
C ALA A 16 15.03 -32.58 7.27
N LYS A 17 14.99 -32.04 8.48
CA LYS A 17 14.05 -32.47 9.54
C LYS A 17 13.33 -31.25 10.07
N GLN A 18 11.99 -31.31 10.09
CA GLN A 18 11.17 -30.24 10.66
C GLN A 18 10.59 -30.70 12.01
N LYS A 19 10.76 -29.88 13.03
CA LYS A 19 10.14 -30.05 14.35
C LYS A 19 9.24 -28.84 14.63
N SER A 20 8.02 -29.11 15.05
CA SER A 20 7.04 -28.07 15.35
C SER A 20 6.67 -28.12 16.82
N SER A 21 6.85 -27.02 17.54
CA SER A 21 6.35 -26.80 18.89
C SER A 21 5.06 -25.95 18.86
N LYS A 22 4.49 -25.62 20.02
CA LYS A 22 3.31 -24.75 20.11
C LYS A 22 3.57 -23.34 19.52
N THR A 23 4.78 -22.83 19.63
CA THR A 23 5.11 -21.43 19.29
C THR A 23 6.17 -21.26 18.20
N LYS A 24 6.92 -22.35 17.88
CA LYS A 24 8.06 -22.27 16.96
C LYS A 24 8.05 -23.45 15.98
N ILE A 25 8.55 -23.21 14.80
CA ILE A 25 8.94 -24.20 13.80
C ILE A 25 10.46 -24.21 13.81
N MET A 26 11.07 -25.38 13.92
CA MET A 26 12.51 -25.58 13.84
C MET A 26 12.78 -26.48 12.65
N GLU A 27 13.69 -26.07 11.79
CA GLU A 27 14.16 -26.83 10.64
C GLU A 27 15.65 -27.09 10.82
N GLU A 28 16.00 -28.36 10.88
CA GLU A 28 17.38 -28.86 11.00
C GLU A 28 17.80 -29.42 9.66
N TYR A 29 18.85 -28.87 9.08
CA TYR A 29 19.41 -29.29 7.81
C TYR A 29 20.77 -29.94 8.03
N LEU A 30 21.02 -31.08 7.38
CA LEU A 30 22.34 -31.66 7.19
C LEU A 30 22.81 -31.26 5.79
N LEU A 31 23.89 -30.50 5.74
CA LEU A 31 24.39 -29.84 4.55
C LEU A 31 25.78 -30.34 4.19
N ARG A 32 26.12 -30.39 2.88
CA ARG A 32 27.45 -30.63 2.36
C ARG A 32 27.87 -29.41 1.52
N CYS A 33 29.07 -28.89 1.77
CA CYS A 33 29.67 -27.89 0.90
C CYS A 33 30.15 -28.53 -0.40
N GLY A 34 29.75 -27.96 -1.56
CA GLY A 34 30.20 -28.45 -2.87
C GLY A 34 31.68 -28.15 -3.15
N ASP A 35 32.27 -27.14 -2.48
CA ASP A 35 33.63 -26.70 -2.75
C ASP A 35 34.68 -27.41 -1.87
N CYS A 36 34.39 -27.57 -0.57
CA CYS A 36 35.34 -28.20 0.36
C CYS A 36 34.91 -29.55 0.89
N ASN A 37 33.73 -30.07 0.48
CA ASN A 37 33.11 -31.33 0.91
C ASN A 37 32.82 -31.44 2.42
N HIS A 38 32.97 -30.33 3.17
CA HIS A 38 32.62 -30.33 4.61
C HIS A 38 31.14 -30.57 4.82
N VAL A 39 30.80 -31.49 5.76
CA VAL A 39 29.42 -31.77 6.15
C VAL A 39 29.14 -31.11 7.49
N PHE A 40 28.07 -30.31 7.54
CA PHE A 40 27.69 -29.58 8.74
C PHE A 40 26.18 -29.54 8.94
N ARG A 41 25.77 -29.15 10.15
CA ARG A 41 24.35 -28.96 10.48
C ARG A 41 24.08 -27.50 10.66
N ASP A 42 22.90 -27.09 10.16
CA ASP A 42 22.36 -25.76 10.38
C ASP A 42 20.93 -25.86 10.89
N VAL A 43 20.54 -25.00 11.82
CA VAL A 43 19.24 -25.03 12.47
C VAL A 43 18.59 -23.68 12.38
N PHE A 44 17.47 -23.63 11.70
CA PHE A 44 16.63 -22.44 11.58
C PHE A 44 15.43 -22.57 12.53
N SER A 45 15.12 -21.50 13.25
CA SER A 45 13.92 -21.45 14.08
C SER A 45 13.12 -20.20 13.77
N ALA A 46 11.84 -20.37 13.44
CA ALA A 46 10.91 -19.29 13.22
C ALA A 46 9.73 -19.37 14.19
N LYS A 47 9.21 -18.23 14.61
CA LYS A 47 7.94 -18.20 15.35
C LYS A 47 6.82 -18.61 14.39
N LYS A 48 5.85 -19.39 14.88
CA LYS A 48 4.68 -19.75 14.08
C LYS A 48 3.86 -18.50 13.74
N PRO A 49 3.31 -18.44 12.51
CA PRO A 49 2.32 -17.43 12.18
C PRO A 49 1.17 -17.41 13.18
N LYS A 50 0.67 -16.22 13.47
CA LYS A 50 -0.48 -15.98 14.33
C LYS A 50 -1.50 -15.12 13.61
N PRO A 51 -2.79 -15.28 13.91
CA PRO A 51 -3.82 -14.43 13.36
C PRO A 51 -3.74 -13.01 13.94
N TYR A 52 -3.75 -12.02 13.07
CA TYR A 52 -3.83 -10.60 13.39
C TYR A 52 -5.09 -10.00 12.77
N ARG A 53 -5.73 -9.08 13.50
CA ARG A 53 -6.92 -8.40 13.02
C ARG A 53 -6.59 -7.51 11.83
N LEU A 54 -7.34 -7.69 10.73
CA LEU A 54 -7.21 -6.95 9.49
C LEU A 54 -8.54 -6.26 9.15
N ILE A 55 -8.50 -4.94 8.96
CA ILE A 55 -9.65 -4.16 8.49
C ILE A 55 -9.34 -3.68 7.09
N ILE A 56 -10.11 -4.19 6.12
CA ILE A 56 -9.96 -3.87 4.70
C ILE A 56 -11.04 -2.84 4.33
N SER A 57 -10.60 -1.69 3.82
CA SER A 57 -11.48 -0.64 3.31
C SER A 57 -11.68 -0.78 1.80
N GLU A 58 -12.94 -0.77 1.38
CA GLU A 58 -13.37 -0.75 -0.01
C GLU A 58 -14.29 0.45 -0.21
N HIS A 59 -13.70 1.62 -0.42
CA HIS A 59 -14.41 2.90 -0.51
C HIS A 59 -15.25 3.22 0.74
N ASP A 60 -16.57 3.04 0.66
CA ASP A 60 -17.51 3.36 1.74
C ASP A 60 -17.85 2.12 2.60
N LYS A 61 -17.27 0.96 2.29
CA LYS A 61 -17.42 -0.29 3.04
C LYS A 61 -16.13 -0.66 3.75
N SER A 62 -16.25 -1.41 4.84
CA SER A 62 -15.08 -1.97 5.56
C SER A 62 -15.40 -3.40 5.96
N HIS A 63 -14.45 -4.29 5.70
CA HIS A 63 -14.51 -5.70 6.05
C HIS A 63 -13.53 -5.98 7.19
N ASN A 64 -13.99 -6.71 8.21
CA ASN A 64 -13.17 -7.12 9.34
C ASN A 64 -12.87 -8.61 9.20
N THR A 65 -11.58 -8.94 9.08
CA THR A 65 -11.08 -10.30 8.94
C THR A 65 -9.79 -10.50 9.74
N THR A 66 -9.12 -11.61 9.57
CA THR A 66 -7.81 -11.90 10.15
C THR A 66 -6.83 -12.31 9.06
N ILE A 67 -5.54 -12.11 9.34
CA ILE A 67 -4.45 -12.55 8.49
C ILE A 67 -3.36 -13.20 9.34
N ASP A 68 -2.86 -14.34 8.91
CA ASP A 68 -1.78 -15.05 9.58
C ASP A 68 -0.42 -14.48 9.19
N LEU A 69 0.30 -13.92 10.16
CA LEU A 69 1.61 -13.31 9.94
C LEU A 69 2.63 -13.82 10.97
N SER A 70 3.91 -13.88 10.56
CA SER A 70 5.00 -14.24 11.45
C SER A 70 5.28 -13.09 12.44
N PRO A 71 5.22 -13.35 13.77
CA PRO A 71 5.49 -12.32 14.77
C PRO A 71 6.89 -11.72 14.71
N SER A 72 7.84 -12.42 14.07
CA SER A 72 9.24 -11.97 13.95
C SER A 72 9.43 -10.89 12.91
N ASP A 73 8.49 -10.75 11.98
CA ASP A 73 8.61 -9.88 10.83
C ASP A 73 8.21 -8.44 11.19
N GLU A 74 8.47 -7.55 10.27
CA GLU A 74 8.16 -6.14 10.36
C GLU A 74 7.14 -5.78 9.26
N LEU A 75 6.16 -4.94 9.61
CA LEU A 75 5.15 -4.46 8.69
C LEU A 75 5.19 -2.94 8.61
N LYS A 76 4.99 -2.40 7.40
CA LYS A 76 4.94 -0.95 7.16
C LYS A 76 3.77 -0.57 6.26
N SER A 77 3.36 0.69 6.36
CA SER A 77 2.40 1.29 5.43
C SER A 77 2.94 1.24 3.98
N GLY A 78 2.10 0.80 3.05
CA GLY A 78 2.45 0.55 1.66
C GLY A 78 2.82 -0.92 1.36
N ASP A 79 3.03 -1.76 2.38
CA ASP A 79 3.22 -3.19 2.14
C ASP A 79 1.94 -3.82 1.58
N VAL A 80 2.13 -4.77 0.67
CA VAL A 80 1.03 -5.50 0.04
C VAL A 80 0.94 -6.89 0.67
N LEU A 81 -0.26 -7.24 1.14
CA LEU A 81 -0.57 -8.51 1.77
C LEU A 81 -1.62 -9.26 0.94
N LEU A 82 -1.55 -10.59 0.96
CA LEU A 82 -2.59 -11.46 0.40
C LEU A 82 -3.49 -11.92 1.54
N SER A 83 -4.76 -11.51 1.53
CA SER A 83 -5.78 -11.93 2.47
C SER A 83 -6.77 -12.89 1.83
N ASP A 84 -7.66 -13.49 2.63
CA ASP A 84 -8.77 -14.34 2.12
C ASP A 84 -9.75 -13.56 1.23
N LEU A 85 -9.76 -12.22 1.33
CA LEU A 85 -10.59 -11.32 0.54
C LEU A 85 -9.84 -10.66 -0.62
N GLY A 86 -8.69 -11.21 -1.02
CA GLY A 86 -7.85 -10.70 -2.10
C GLY A 86 -6.65 -9.88 -1.61
N GLN A 87 -6.00 -9.22 -2.56
CA GLN A 87 -4.80 -8.46 -2.33
C GLN A 87 -5.12 -7.09 -1.70
N VAL A 88 -4.37 -6.71 -0.66
CA VAL A 88 -4.59 -5.48 0.10
C VAL A 88 -3.30 -4.72 0.35
N GLU A 89 -3.36 -3.39 0.33
CA GLU A 89 -2.26 -2.49 0.66
C GLU A 89 -2.43 -1.94 2.08
N VAL A 90 -1.44 -2.11 2.94
CA VAL A 90 -1.45 -1.60 4.31
C VAL A 90 -1.45 -0.07 4.30
N THR A 91 -2.43 0.54 4.95
CA THR A 91 -2.57 2.00 5.04
C THR A 91 -2.09 2.56 6.37
N SER A 92 -2.27 1.82 7.46
CA SER A 92 -1.77 2.16 8.79
C SER A 92 -1.81 0.95 9.71
N ILE A 93 -1.04 1.01 10.78
CA ILE A 93 -0.88 -0.07 11.77
C ILE A 93 -1.24 0.50 13.14
N GLU A 94 -2.02 -0.24 13.93
CA GLU A 94 -2.39 0.13 15.29
C GLU A 94 -1.55 -0.66 16.29
N VAL A 95 -0.87 0.08 17.18
CA VAL A 95 -0.06 -0.46 18.28
C VAL A 95 -0.50 0.21 19.57
N GLY A 96 -1.15 -0.55 20.45
CA GLY A 96 -1.87 0.03 21.59
C GLY A 96 -2.95 0.99 21.08
N ASP A 97 -2.93 2.24 21.59
CA ASP A 97 -3.90 3.28 21.19
C ASP A 97 -3.38 4.22 20.08
N LYS A 98 -2.25 3.88 19.45
CA LYS A 98 -1.60 4.77 18.46
C LYS A 98 -1.56 4.14 17.07
N ARG A 99 -1.79 4.97 16.05
CA ARG A 99 -1.54 4.59 14.65
C ARG A 99 -0.12 4.97 14.25
N VAL A 100 0.59 3.98 13.70
CA VAL A 100 1.98 4.10 13.24
C VAL A 100 2.09 3.63 11.80
N ASN A 101 3.16 4.05 11.12
CA ASN A 101 3.42 3.63 9.74
C ASN A 101 4.29 2.37 9.65
N LYS A 102 4.92 1.96 10.76
CA LYS A 102 5.84 0.82 10.80
C LYS A 102 5.89 0.22 12.21
N SER A 103 5.86 -1.12 12.30
CA SER A 103 6.00 -1.84 13.57
C SER A 103 6.45 -3.29 13.36
N LYS A 104 7.06 -3.89 14.39
CA LYS A 104 7.17 -5.35 14.47
C LYS A 104 5.79 -5.95 14.63
N ILE A 105 5.54 -7.05 13.92
CA ILE A 105 4.20 -7.68 13.87
C ILE A 105 3.74 -8.13 15.25
N GLU A 106 4.63 -8.59 16.12
CA GLU A 106 4.29 -9.01 17.48
C GLU A 106 3.62 -7.94 18.35
N ASN A 107 3.80 -6.65 18.03
CA ASN A 107 3.24 -5.51 18.76
C ASN A 107 1.94 -4.97 18.15
N ILE A 108 1.49 -5.54 17.03
CA ILE A 108 0.34 -5.04 16.27
C ILE A 108 -0.97 -5.53 16.89
N ASN A 109 -1.90 -4.59 17.11
CA ASN A 109 -3.29 -4.88 17.50
C ASN A 109 -4.21 -5.02 16.29
N THR A 110 -4.11 -4.08 15.34
CA THR A 110 -4.98 -4.02 14.16
C THR A 110 -4.20 -3.51 12.95
N ILE A 111 -4.38 -4.16 11.81
CA ILE A 111 -3.84 -3.74 10.51
C ILE A 111 -4.99 -3.09 9.73
N TRP A 112 -4.77 -1.86 9.27
CA TRP A 112 -5.69 -1.15 8.40
C TRP A 112 -5.15 -1.21 6.97
N ALA A 113 -5.97 -1.68 6.04
CA ALA A 113 -5.59 -1.87 4.65
C ALA A 113 -6.69 -1.39 3.69
N THR A 114 -6.34 -1.25 2.43
CA THR A 114 -7.27 -0.96 1.34
C THR A 114 -7.13 -2.06 0.29
N SER A 115 -8.26 -2.57 -0.24
CA SER A 115 -8.25 -3.52 -1.35
C SER A 115 -7.51 -2.91 -2.55
N THR A 116 -6.64 -3.71 -3.18
CA THR A 116 -5.95 -3.30 -4.41
C THR A 116 -6.72 -3.71 -5.67
N GLU A 117 -7.79 -4.47 -5.54
CA GLU A 117 -8.60 -4.99 -6.64
C GLU A 117 -9.67 -4.01 -7.12
N ILE A 118 -9.91 -2.93 -6.36
CA ILE A 118 -10.85 -1.88 -6.71
C ILE A 118 -10.14 -0.63 -7.21
N PRO A 119 -10.78 0.19 -8.07
CA PRO A 119 -10.24 1.48 -8.49
C PRO A 119 -9.89 2.39 -7.31
N ALA A 120 -8.89 3.23 -7.49
CA ALA A 120 -8.54 4.23 -6.50
C ALA A 120 -9.57 5.37 -6.52
N ARG A 121 -10.14 5.70 -5.35
CA ARG A 121 -11.08 6.82 -5.21
C ARG A 121 -10.37 8.07 -4.72
N ILE A 122 -10.25 9.09 -5.58
CA ILE A 122 -9.60 10.34 -5.26
C ILE A 122 -10.60 11.49 -5.18
N GLY A 123 -10.25 12.52 -4.40
CA GLY A 123 -10.95 13.82 -4.42
C GLY A 123 -10.39 14.70 -5.54
N PHE A 124 -11.24 15.40 -6.28
CA PHE A 124 -10.84 16.37 -7.27
C PHE A 124 -11.60 17.67 -7.03
N SER A 125 -10.89 18.79 -6.88
CA SER A 125 -11.47 20.10 -6.56
C SER A 125 -11.14 21.11 -7.66
N VAL A 126 -12.17 21.76 -8.16
CA VAL A 126 -12.09 22.85 -9.15
C VAL A 126 -12.43 24.15 -8.45
N ASP A 127 -11.47 25.06 -8.33
CA ASP A 127 -11.65 26.39 -7.76
C ASP A 127 -12.15 27.36 -8.84
N LEU A 128 -13.39 27.81 -8.69
CA LEU A 128 -14.12 28.69 -9.63
C LEU A 128 -14.12 30.16 -9.17
N HIS A 129 -13.10 30.60 -8.42
CA HIS A 129 -12.97 32.01 -7.94
C HIS A 129 -14.12 32.47 -7.04
N GLY A 130 -14.57 31.64 -6.12
CA GLY A 130 -15.62 31.96 -5.18
C GLY A 130 -16.50 30.76 -4.85
N GLU A 131 -16.50 29.77 -5.73
CA GLU A 131 -17.13 28.48 -5.51
C GLU A 131 -16.13 27.36 -5.77
N VAL A 132 -16.31 26.22 -5.11
CA VAL A 132 -15.49 25.04 -5.35
C VAL A 132 -16.38 23.87 -5.75
N ASP A 133 -16.26 23.44 -6.99
CA ASP A 133 -16.83 22.16 -7.43
C ASP A 133 -15.92 21.04 -6.94
N SER A 134 -16.49 20.09 -6.24
CA SER A 134 -15.76 18.94 -5.71
C SER A 134 -16.32 17.64 -6.28
N TYR A 135 -15.42 16.81 -6.78
CA TYR A 135 -15.72 15.52 -7.38
C TYR A 135 -15.03 14.41 -6.61
N LYS A 136 -15.63 13.23 -6.56
CA LYS A 136 -14.97 11.97 -6.24
C LYS A 136 -14.83 11.20 -7.55
N LEU A 137 -13.61 10.79 -7.88
CA LEU A 137 -13.29 10.06 -9.11
C LEU A 137 -12.80 8.66 -8.75
N ASP A 138 -13.28 7.67 -9.49
CA ASP A 138 -12.77 6.31 -9.46
C ASP A 138 -11.84 6.12 -10.67
N LEU A 139 -10.54 5.96 -10.40
CA LEU A 139 -9.48 5.85 -11.40
C LEU A 139 -8.75 4.52 -11.26
N ASP A 140 -8.14 4.06 -12.35
CA ASP A 140 -7.17 2.99 -12.27
C ASP A 140 -6.10 3.34 -11.22
N ARG A 141 -5.68 2.37 -10.43
CA ARG A 141 -4.75 2.60 -9.31
C ARG A 141 -3.41 3.15 -9.76
N ASP A 142 -2.97 2.76 -10.96
CA ASP A 142 -1.70 3.18 -11.55
C ASP A 142 -1.82 4.42 -12.43
N PHE A 143 -3.03 4.98 -12.59
CA PHE A 143 -3.24 6.21 -13.34
C PHE A 143 -2.44 7.37 -12.74
N GLU A 144 -1.62 8.02 -13.56
CA GLU A 144 -0.71 9.08 -13.12
C GLU A 144 -1.32 10.46 -13.38
N ILE A 145 -1.18 11.35 -12.41
CA ILE A 145 -1.56 12.77 -12.52
C ILE A 145 -0.39 13.63 -12.08
N ALA A 146 -0.11 14.69 -12.86
CA ALA A 146 0.94 15.66 -12.58
C ALA A 146 0.38 17.09 -12.37
N PRO A 147 0.99 17.91 -11.50
CA PRO A 147 0.79 19.36 -11.56
C PRO A 147 1.20 19.88 -12.94
N GLY A 148 0.32 20.68 -13.55
CA GLY A 148 0.49 21.14 -14.91
C GLY A 148 -0.43 20.48 -15.93
N ASP A 149 -0.90 19.26 -15.68
CA ASP A 149 -1.84 18.56 -16.55
C ASP A 149 -3.11 19.38 -16.78
N VAL A 150 -3.60 19.34 -18.00
CA VAL A 150 -4.88 19.94 -18.38
C VAL A 150 -5.91 18.84 -18.52
N VAL A 151 -6.94 18.88 -17.69
CA VAL A 151 -7.91 17.79 -17.53
C VAL A 151 -9.30 18.30 -17.84
N LYS A 152 -10.06 17.52 -18.61
CA LYS A 152 -11.50 17.74 -18.74
C LYS A 152 -12.24 16.96 -17.66
N ILE A 153 -13.10 17.65 -16.90
CA ILE A 153 -13.95 17.07 -15.88
C ILE A 153 -15.32 17.72 -15.90
N ASP A 154 -16.36 16.95 -16.19
CA ASP A 154 -17.73 17.45 -16.41
C ASP A 154 -17.71 18.53 -17.52
N LYS A 155 -18.15 19.72 -17.22
CA LYS A 155 -18.19 20.87 -18.13
C LYS A 155 -16.90 21.75 -18.08
N HIS A 156 -15.94 21.41 -17.23
CA HIS A 156 -14.76 22.24 -16.99
C HIS A 156 -13.52 21.64 -17.66
N ILE A 157 -12.71 22.51 -18.28
CA ILE A 157 -11.32 22.20 -18.62
C ILE A 157 -10.45 22.93 -17.59
N VAL A 158 -9.62 22.19 -16.89
CA VAL A 158 -8.91 22.68 -15.72
C VAL A 158 -7.44 22.28 -15.76
N LYS A 159 -6.58 23.14 -15.23
CA LYS A 159 -5.16 22.84 -15.00
C LYS A 159 -4.95 22.40 -13.56
N VAL A 160 -4.27 21.26 -13.38
CA VAL A 160 -3.86 20.76 -12.06
C VAL A 160 -2.77 21.66 -11.50
N HIS A 161 -2.93 22.15 -10.27
CA HIS A 161 -1.94 22.99 -9.60
C HIS A 161 -1.22 22.26 -8.47
N VAL A 162 -1.96 21.52 -7.65
CA VAL A 162 -1.41 20.85 -6.47
C VAL A 162 -2.06 19.48 -6.32
N ILE A 163 -1.27 18.48 -6.00
CA ILE A 163 -1.72 17.14 -5.65
C ILE A 163 -1.40 16.90 -4.18
N LYS A 164 -2.42 16.59 -3.39
CA LYS A 164 -2.25 16.14 -2.00
C LYS A 164 -2.23 14.62 -1.97
N THR A 165 -1.10 14.03 -1.62
CA THR A 165 -0.96 12.60 -1.36
C THR A 165 -1.23 12.27 0.11
N ARG A 166 -1.00 11.02 0.50
CA ARG A 166 -1.08 10.59 1.91
C ARG A 166 -0.07 11.34 2.78
N ASP A 167 1.14 11.58 2.26
CA ASP A 167 2.28 12.07 3.04
C ASP A 167 2.62 13.53 2.78
N ARG A 168 2.42 14.03 1.57
CA ARG A 168 2.90 15.36 1.16
C ARG A 168 1.98 16.04 0.14
N LYS A 169 2.28 17.32 -0.14
CA LYS A 169 1.74 18.06 -1.27
C LYS A 169 2.79 18.11 -2.39
N LEU A 170 2.36 17.89 -3.63
CA LEU A 170 3.20 17.96 -4.82
C LEU A 170 2.77 19.17 -5.66
N THR A 171 3.75 19.99 -6.04
CA THR A 171 3.64 21.09 -7.00
C THR A 171 4.42 20.82 -8.27
N SER A 172 5.18 19.70 -8.32
CA SER A 172 5.93 19.20 -9.47
C SER A 172 6.04 17.68 -9.41
N GLY A 173 6.43 17.04 -10.51
CA GLY A 173 6.46 15.59 -10.65
C GLY A 173 5.06 15.00 -10.85
N PHE A 174 4.87 13.73 -10.58
CA PHE A 174 3.60 13.02 -10.72
C PHE A 174 3.27 12.17 -9.51
N ALA A 175 2.01 11.73 -9.41
CA ALA A 175 1.57 10.76 -8.43
C ALA A 175 0.57 9.78 -9.04
N LYS A 176 0.66 8.52 -8.64
CA LYS A 176 -0.32 7.48 -8.99
C LYS A 176 -1.61 7.64 -8.18
N ALA A 177 -2.75 7.33 -8.76
CA ALA A 177 -4.07 7.55 -8.17
C ALA A 177 -4.21 6.91 -6.78
N HIS A 178 -3.64 5.71 -6.54
CA HIS A 178 -3.75 5.02 -5.25
C HIS A 178 -3.11 5.75 -4.06
N VAL A 179 -2.14 6.66 -4.31
CA VAL A 179 -1.53 7.49 -3.26
C VAL A 179 -2.16 8.89 -3.14
N ILE A 180 -2.98 9.29 -4.11
CA ILE A 180 -3.60 10.61 -4.15
C ILE A 180 -4.79 10.68 -3.19
N LYS A 181 -4.82 11.67 -2.32
CA LYS A 181 -5.99 12.03 -1.52
C LYS A 181 -6.88 13.04 -2.24
N ARG A 182 -6.25 14.06 -2.85
CA ARG A 182 -6.98 15.14 -3.51
C ARG A 182 -6.12 15.87 -4.53
N VAL A 183 -6.72 16.19 -5.66
CA VAL A 183 -6.20 17.09 -6.69
C VAL A 183 -6.88 18.44 -6.57
N TYR A 184 -6.11 19.52 -6.68
CA TYR A 184 -6.58 20.90 -6.72
C TYR A 184 -6.28 21.50 -8.09
N SER A 185 -7.31 22.06 -8.71
CA SER A 185 -7.24 22.58 -10.07
C SER A 185 -7.98 23.91 -10.22
N LYS A 186 -7.67 24.64 -11.28
CA LYS A 186 -8.35 25.88 -11.67
C LYS A 186 -8.75 25.83 -13.13
N PRO A 187 -9.88 26.46 -13.52
CA PRO A 187 -10.30 26.53 -14.92
C PRO A 187 -9.26 27.21 -15.79
N VAL A 188 -9.15 26.74 -17.01
CA VAL A 188 -8.33 27.34 -18.07
C VAL A 188 -9.19 27.63 -19.29
N ARG A 189 -8.76 28.63 -20.10
CA ARG A 189 -9.47 29.03 -21.33
C ARG A 189 -9.02 28.27 -22.57
N PHE A 190 -8.37 27.11 -22.39
CA PHE A 190 -7.92 26.24 -23.48
C PHE A 190 -9.03 25.27 -23.86
N ASN A 191 -9.08 24.88 -25.11
CA ASN A 191 -9.99 23.83 -25.57
C ASN A 191 -9.32 22.44 -25.63
N ASN A 192 -7.99 22.38 -25.50
CA ASN A 192 -7.23 21.15 -25.51
C ASN A 192 -7.04 20.64 -24.06
N PHE A 193 -7.09 19.34 -23.89
CA PHE A 193 -6.86 18.67 -22.62
C PHE A 193 -6.08 17.37 -22.87
N ASP A 194 -5.30 16.93 -21.89
CA ASP A 194 -4.47 15.74 -21.96
C ASP A 194 -5.36 14.48 -21.84
N TYR A 195 -6.38 14.54 -20.95
CA TYR A 195 -7.34 13.43 -20.75
C TYR A 195 -8.68 13.93 -20.21
N ASP A 196 -9.75 13.13 -20.45
CA ASP A 196 -11.12 13.38 -20.02
C ASP A 196 -11.50 12.43 -18.88
N LEU A 197 -11.68 12.96 -17.68
CA LEU A 197 -12.07 12.22 -16.47
C LEU A 197 -13.58 12.28 -16.17
N THR A 198 -14.38 12.80 -17.08
CA THR A 198 -15.83 12.96 -16.88
C THR A 198 -16.53 11.63 -16.61
N LYS A 199 -16.12 10.57 -17.28
CA LYS A 199 -16.68 9.22 -17.11
C LYS A 199 -16.30 8.56 -15.77
N ASN A 200 -15.25 9.06 -15.13
CA ASN A 200 -14.73 8.54 -13.86
C ASN A 200 -15.41 9.18 -12.64
N ILE A 201 -16.35 10.11 -12.85
CA ILE A 201 -17.02 10.81 -11.76
C ILE A 201 -17.97 9.85 -11.05
N PHE A 202 -17.66 9.51 -9.79
CA PHE A 202 -18.54 8.79 -8.91
C PHE A 202 -19.54 9.71 -8.20
N LYS A 203 -19.09 10.87 -7.72
CA LYS A 203 -19.93 11.83 -6.99
C LYS A 203 -19.46 13.27 -7.21
N LYS A 204 -20.44 14.18 -7.35
CA LYS A 204 -20.22 15.64 -7.42
C LYS A 204 -20.84 16.33 -6.20
N THR A 205 -20.13 17.29 -5.62
CA THR A 205 -20.60 18.15 -4.54
C THR A 205 -20.19 19.59 -4.81
N LYS A 206 -21.10 20.55 -4.64
CA LYS A 206 -20.80 21.98 -4.63
C LYS A 206 -20.62 22.44 -3.19
N LYS A 207 -19.58 23.19 -2.90
CA LYS A 207 -19.38 23.87 -1.61
C LYS A 207 -19.04 25.33 -1.88
N PRO A 208 -19.63 26.28 -1.14
CA PRO A 208 -19.15 27.65 -1.14
C PRO A 208 -17.69 27.64 -0.66
N SER A 209 -16.84 28.48 -1.28
CA SER A 209 -15.48 28.71 -0.79
C SER A 209 -15.57 29.26 0.64
N ARG A 210 -14.77 28.73 1.56
CA ARG A 210 -14.55 29.39 2.83
C ARG A 210 -13.86 30.74 2.50
N VAL A 211 -14.56 31.82 2.78
CA VAL A 211 -13.95 33.14 2.88
C VAL A 211 -13.08 33.07 4.14
N GLU A 212 -11.76 33.16 3.98
CA GLU A 212 -10.83 33.40 5.08
C GLU A 212 -10.90 34.87 5.49
#